data_bcc6ec2b895a546473f968861aaa7871
#
_entry.id   bcc6ec2b895a546473f968861aaa7871
#
_cell.length_a   1.000
_cell.length_b   1.000
_cell.length_c   1.000
_cell.angle_alpha   90.00
_cell.angle_beta   90.00
_cell.angle_gamma   90.00
#
_symmetry.space_group_name_H-M   'P 1'
#
loop_
_entity.id
_entity.type
_entity.pdbx_description
1 polymer ?
#
loop_
_entity_poly.entity_id
_entity_poly.type
_entity_poly.pdbx_seq_one_letter_code
_entity_poly.pdbx_strand_id
1 'polypeptide(L)'
;MRRALLPIPLAAILLFTAASDHAQQPAPTSPANSPAQQSAQQSDQTIRVPVNLVDVLFTVLNRRNKLVPDLNKSDFIIFDENKSQEIRYFSKQTDLPLRIGMLLDTSNSIRDRLKFEQEASTNFLFSVLRHGKDEAFVMTFDDEPQIIQPFTGDAGMLRDQIVKTRAGGGTAIYDAIYDACVKELSHPPRPPGDQPDVVRRVMILISDGEDNLSNHTRTEAIEMAQRTSVVIYTISTSTQWIALSQTDPSKLADRKTHLTDGDKILQDLAQETGGRAFFPYHVDDLDQSFQDIGDELRNQYSIAYNPTNSLLDGKYHKIRIEVPEHKGYQIRARRGYFARANGDLSAKPPARPSGAAIK
;
A
#
# COMPACT_ATOMS: atom_id res chain seq x y z
N MET A 1 -34.95 25.33 -49.03
CA MET A 1 -35.23 24.67 -50.31
C MET A 1 -34.71 23.26 -50.29
N ARG A 2 -35.64 22.27 -50.52
CA ARG A 2 -35.48 20.86 -50.93
C ARG A 2 -34.59 19.97 -50.03
N ARG A 3 -35.09 19.13 -49.13
CA ARG A 3 -35.84 17.85 -49.21
C ARG A 3 -35.34 16.91 -50.30
N ALA A 4 -34.77 15.79 -49.90
CA ALA A 4 -34.89 14.51 -50.57
C ALA A 4 -34.80 13.37 -49.55
N LEU A 5 -35.82 12.54 -49.59
CA LEU A 5 -36.13 11.34 -48.82
C LEU A 5 -35.61 10.08 -49.55
N LEU A 6 -35.16 9.09 -48.78
CA LEU A 6 -35.38 7.62 -48.82
C LEU A 6 -35.33 6.89 -50.20
N PRO A 7 -34.99 5.55 -50.27
CA PRO A 7 -35.83 4.52 -49.66
C PRO A 7 -35.09 3.28 -49.06
N ILE A 8 -35.86 2.55 -48.25
CA ILE A 8 -35.69 1.15 -47.78
C ILE A 8 -36.14 0.20 -48.89
N PRO A 9 -35.65 -1.01 -49.00
CA PRO A 9 -36.49 -2.12 -49.37
C PRO A 9 -36.53 -3.27 -48.35
N LEU A 10 -37.72 -3.73 -48.27
CA LEU A 10 -38.45 -4.78 -47.61
C LEU A 10 -38.13 -6.19 -48.17
N ALA A 11 -38.23 -7.19 -47.29
CA ALA A 11 -38.74 -8.54 -47.45
C ALA A 11 -37.92 -9.64 -48.15
N ALA A 12 -37.84 -10.78 -47.50
CA ALA A 12 -38.67 -11.95 -47.85
C ALA A 12 -38.51 -13.08 -46.80
N ILE A 13 -39.65 -13.44 -46.24
CA ILE A 13 -39.89 -14.65 -45.43
C ILE A 13 -40.06 -15.82 -46.42
N LEU A 14 -39.41 -16.94 -46.20
CA LEU A 14 -39.76 -18.22 -46.81
C LEU A 14 -39.91 -19.29 -45.73
N LEU A 15 -41.18 -19.60 -45.46
CA LEU A 15 -41.65 -20.81 -44.78
C LEU A 15 -41.47 -22.02 -45.72
N PHE A 16 -40.93 -23.11 -45.19
CA PHE A 16 -41.16 -24.44 -45.76
C PHE A 16 -41.65 -25.40 -44.67
N THR A 17 -42.82 -25.96 -44.93
CA THR A 17 -43.56 -26.93 -44.12
C THR A 17 -43.30 -28.34 -44.66
N ALA A 18 -43.29 -29.26 -43.67
CA ALA A 18 -43.81 -30.64 -43.70
C ALA A 18 -43.06 -31.75 -44.44
N ALA A 19 -42.80 -32.85 -43.81
CA ALA A 19 -43.70 -34.03 -43.84
C ALA A 19 -43.17 -35.10 -42.89
N SER A 20 -44.09 -35.65 -42.17
CA SER A 20 -43.95 -36.87 -41.33
C SER A 20 -43.85 -38.11 -42.21
N ASP A 21 -43.03 -39.08 -41.86
CA ASP A 21 -43.31 -40.46 -42.21
C ASP A 21 -42.95 -41.44 -41.08
N HIS A 22 -43.93 -42.28 -40.76
CA HIS A 22 -43.90 -43.36 -39.81
C HIS A 22 -43.39 -44.63 -40.44
N ALA A 23 -42.47 -45.36 -39.81
CA ALA A 23 -42.44 -46.83 -39.92
C ALA A 23 -41.68 -47.51 -38.77
N GLN A 24 -42.43 -48.17 -37.95
CA GLN A 24 -42.29 -49.53 -37.35
C GLN A 24 -40.96 -50.00 -36.79
N GLN A 25 -41.08 -50.30 -35.47
CA GLN A 25 -40.23 -51.21 -34.68
C GLN A 25 -40.34 -52.67 -35.18
N PRO A 26 -39.29 -53.49 -34.93
CA PRO A 26 -39.45 -54.55 -33.93
C PRO A 26 -38.30 -54.67 -32.91
N ALA A 27 -38.64 -55.05 -31.70
CA ALA A 27 -37.79 -55.55 -30.64
C ALA A 27 -37.73 -57.09 -30.67
N PRO A 28 -37.07 -57.81 -29.71
CA PRO A 28 -35.76 -57.60 -29.07
C PRO A 28 -34.87 -58.87 -29.14
N THR A 29 -33.56 -58.73 -28.98
CA THR A 29 -32.72 -59.85 -28.52
C THR A 29 -31.55 -59.31 -27.67
N SER A 30 -31.52 -59.70 -26.41
CA SER A 30 -30.32 -59.75 -25.56
C SER A 30 -29.75 -61.19 -25.60
N PRO A 31 -28.53 -61.50 -25.12
CA PRO A 31 -27.49 -60.72 -24.49
C PRO A 31 -26.06 -60.97 -25.01
N ALA A 32 -25.13 -60.08 -24.75
CA ALA A 32 -23.73 -60.46 -24.62
C ALA A 32 -22.97 -59.43 -23.74
N ASN A 33 -22.40 -59.94 -22.69
CA ASN A 33 -21.48 -59.26 -21.81
C ASN A 33 -20.30 -58.60 -22.56
N SER A 34 -20.06 -57.33 -22.26
CA SER A 34 -18.77 -56.69 -22.50
C SER A 34 -18.42 -55.85 -21.28
N PRO A 35 -17.16 -55.86 -20.84
CA PRO A 35 -16.78 -55.29 -19.58
C PRO A 35 -16.87 -53.75 -19.61
N ALA A 36 -17.44 -53.22 -18.52
CA ALA A 36 -17.52 -51.81 -18.25
C ALA A 36 -16.11 -51.18 -18.24
N GLN A 37 -15.84 -50.36 -19.24
CA GLN A 37 -14.80 -49.35 -19.15
C GLN A 37 -15.23 -48.33 -18.09
N GLN A 38 -14.77 -48.50 -16.86
CA GLN A 38 -14.70 -47.41 -15.90
C GLN A 38 -13.75 -46.37 -16.43
N SER A 39 -14.30 -45.38 -17.10
CA SER A 39 -13.61 -44.11 -17.27
C SER A 39 -13.37 -43.53 -15.89
N ALA A 40 -12.17 -43.75 -15.36
CA ALA A 40 -11.67 -43.03 -14.21
C ALA A 40 -11.73 -41.54 -14.54
N GLN A 41 -12.72 -40.85 -14.01
CA GLN A 41 -12.67 -39.42 -13.83
C GLN A 41 -11.49 -39.15 -12.88
N GLN A 42 -10.30 -38.99 -13.42
CA GLN A 42 -9.23 -38.28 -12.73
C GLN A 42 -9.75 -36.83 -12.54
N SER A 43 -10.37 -36.62 -11.40
CA SER A 43 -10.50 -35.27 -10.87
C SER A 43 -9.08 -34.75 -10.70
N ASP A 44 -8.70 -33.86 -11.57
CA ASP A 44 -7.47 -33.07 -11.46
C ASP A 44 -7.65 -32.20 -10.19
N GLN A 45 -7.40 -32.83 -9.03
CA GLN A 45 -7.29 -32.11 -7.77
C GLN A 45 -5.97 -31.36 -7.85
N THR A 46 -6.02 -30.18 -8.43
CA THR A 46 -4.95 -29.18 -8.26
C THR A 46 -4.80 -28.94 -6.77
N ILE A 47 -3.86 -29.62 -6.14
CA ILE A 47 -3.48 -29.39 -4.75
C ILE A 47 -2.89 -27.97 -4.72
N ARG A 48 -3.74 -26.98 -4.43
CA ARG A 48 -3.28 -25.62 -4.12
C ARG A 48 -2.64 -25.69 -2.74
N VAL A 49 -1.38 -25.97 -2.68
CA VAL A 49 -0.58 -25.76 -1.48
C VAL A 49 -0.54 -24.25 -1.27
N PRO A 50 -1.09 -23.73 -0.17
CA PRO A 50 -0.96 -22.32 0.13
C PRO A 50 0.52 -22.04 0.34
N VAL A 51 1.15 -21.38 -0.62
CA VAL A 51 2.54 -20.96 -0.49
C VAL A 51 2.54 -19.78 0.47
N ASN A 52 2.95 -20.01 1.71
CA ASN A 52 3.19 -18.95 2.69
C ASN A 52 4.47 -18.19 2.31
N LEU A 53 4.36 -17.32 1.32
CA LEU A 53 5.46 -16.47 0.89
C LEU A 53 5.43 -15.16 1.68
N VAL A 54 6.52 -14.84 2.36
CA VAL A 54 6.73 -13.54 3.01
C VAL A 54 7.60 -12.70 2.08
N ASP A 55 7.03 -11.63 1.56
CA ASP A 55 7.73 -10.64 0.73
C ASP A 55 8.13 -9.44 1.60
N VAL A 56 9.40 -9.05 1.51
CA VAL A 56 9.97 -7.93 2.28
C VAL A 56 10.59 -6.94 1.32
N LEU A 57 10.00 -5.77 1.25
CA LEU A 57 10.57 -4.62 0.56
C LEU A 57 11.56 -3.92 1.50
N PHE A 58 12.70 -3.50 0.97
CA PHE A 58 13.70 -2.81 1.76
C PHE A 58 14.63 -1.95 0.90
N THR A 59 15.25 -0.99 1.55
CA THR A 59 16.22 -0.07 0.97
C THR A 59 17.58 -0.29 1.61
N VAL A 60 18.65 -0.18 0.84
CA VAL A 60 20.03 -0.23 1.35
C VAL A 60 20.69 1.14 1.18
N LEU A 61 21.28 1.61 2.26
CA LEU A 61 21.98 2.90 2.31
C LEU A 61 23.45 2.66 2.67
N ASN A 62 24.35 3.39 2.05
CA ASN A 62 25.76 3.39 2.45
C ASN A 62 25.99 4.30 3.68
N ARG A 63 27.23 4.36 4.15
CA ARG A 63 27.63 5.20 5.31
C ARG A 63 27.37 6.70 5.12
N ARG A 64 27.10 7.16 3.90
CA ARG A 64 26.78 8.55 3.56
C ARG A 64 25.30 8.77 3.35
N ASN A 65 24.45 7.82 3.80
CA ASN A 65 23.00 7.80 3.59
C ASN A 65 22.56 7.86 2.11
N LYS A 66 23.42 7.42 1.17
CA LYS A 66 23.05 7.31 -0.24
C LYS A 66 22.55 5.91 -0.55
N LEU A 67 21.53 5.84 -1.41
CA LEU A 67 20.96 4.62 -1.93
C LEU A 67 22.03 3.75 -2.62
N VAL A 68 21.97 2.43 -2.41
CA VAL A 68 22.83 1.44 -3.04
C VAL A 68 21.94 0.50 -3.86
N PRO A 69 21.79 0.71 -5.19
CA PRO A 69 20.86 -0.05 -6.02
C PRO A 69 21.47 -1.30 -6.66
N ASP A 70 22.76 -1.58 -6.50
CA ASP A 70 23.51 -2.51 -7.36
C ASP A 70 23.79 -3.87 -6.72
N LEU A 71 23.32 -4.12 -5.49
CA LEU A 71 23.54 -5.37 -4.79
C LEU A 71 22.76 -6.54 -5.43
N ASN A 72 23.27 -7.76 -5.24
CA ASN A 72 22.71 -8.98 -5.77
C ASN A 72 22.17 -9.88 -4.64
N LYS A 73 21.43 -10.92 -4.99
CA LYS A 73 20.83 -11.87 -4.04
C LYS A 73 21.87 -12.44 -3.06
N SER A 74 23.10 -12.73 -3.54
CA SER A 74 24.18 -13.30 -2.73
C SER A 74 24.70 -12.38 -1.63
N ASP A 75 24.44 -11.06 -1.75
CA ASP A 75 24.93 -10.08 -0.79
C ASP A 75 24.08 -10.04 0.48
N PHE A 76 22.92 -10.71 0.48
CA PHE A 76 21.92 -10.63 1.54
C PHE A 76 21.76 -11.93 2.32
N ILE A 77 21.59 -11.82 3.63
CA ILE A 77 21.09 -12.87 4.51
C ILE A 77 19.83 -12.34 5.20
N ILE A 78 18.75 -13.15 5.13
CA ILE A 78 17.50 -12.82 5.82
C ILE A 78 17.26 -13.78 6.99
N PHE A 79 16.80 -13.23 8.11
CA PHE A 79 16.44 -13.97 9.31
C PHE A 79 14.97 -13.73 9.66
N ASP A 80 14.30 -14.82 10.04
CA ASP A 80 12.96 -14.83 10.62
C ASP A 80 13.05 -15.48 11.99
N GLU A 81 12.63 -14.76 13.05
CA GLU A 81 12.81 -15.20 14.45
C GLU A 81 14.24 -15.68 14.75
N ASN A 82 15.25 -14.93 14.27
CA ASN A 82 16.69 -15.23 14.35
C ASN A 82 17.14 -16.50 13.61
N LYS A 83 16.31 -17.15 12.83
CA LYS A 83 16.69 -18.29 11.98
C LYS A 83 16.92 -17.80 10.56
N SER A 84 18.08 -18.11 9.99
CA SER A 84 18.38 -17.81 8.59
C SER A 84 17.38 -18.51 7.67
N GLN A 85 16.88 -17.79 6.67
CA GLN A 85 15.91 -18.26 5.70
C GLN A 85 16.52 -18.32 4.30
N GLU A 86 16.10 -19.29 3.51
CA GLU A 86 16.50 -19.36 2.11
C GLU A 86 15.71 -18.33 1.29
N ILE A 87 16.41 -17.42 0.62
CA ILE A 87 15.80 -16.45 -0.28
C ILE A 87 15.30 -17.19 -1.52
N ARG A 88 13.99 -17.25 -1.74
CA ARG A 88 13.38 -17.89 -2.90
C ARG A 88 13.35 -16.94 -4.10
N TYR A 89 12.91 -15.72 -3.87
CA TYR A 89 12.84 -14.69 -4.90
C TYR A 89 13.61 -13.45 -4.45
N PHE A 90 14.26 -12.84 -5.40
CA PHE A 90 14.96 -11.58 -5.24
C PHE A 90 14.72 -10.73 -6.48
N SER A 91 14.39 -9.47 -6.27
CA SER A 91 14.30 -8.52 -7.38
C SER A 91 14.67 -7.10 -6.93
N LYS A 92 15.10 -6.31 -7.90
CA LYS A 92 15.27 -4.87 -7.76
C LYS A 92 13.93 -4.26 -8.19
N GLN A 93 13.17 -3.77 -7.22
CA GLN A 93 11.78 -3.32 -7.43
C GLN A 93 11.73 -1.86 -7.89
N THR A 94 12.19 -1.60 -9.09
CA THR A 94 12.18 -0.24 -9.64
C THR A 94 10.89 0.10 -10.40
N ASP A 95 10.10 -0.91 -10.78
CA ASP A 95 9.04 -0.72 -11.77
C ASP A 95 7.63 -1.17 -11.32
N LEU A 96 7.43 -1.54 -10.07
CA LEU A 96 6.09 -1.86 -9.58
C LEU A 96 5.16 -0.65 -9.61
N PRO A 97 3.85 -0.88 -9.90
CA PRO A 97 2.84 0.17 -9.73
C PRO A 97 2.76 0.66 -8.28
N LEU A 98 2.69 1.97 -8.11
CA LEU A 98 2.51 2.58 -6.79
C LEU A 98 1.03 2.83 -6.51
N ARG A 99 0.62 2.56 -5.28
CA ARG A 99 -0.66 2.96 -4.71
C ARG A 99 -0.37 3.80 -3.48
N ILE A 100 -0.52 5.10 -3.63
CA ILE A 100 -0.10 6.10 -2.65
C ILE A 100 -1.30 6.65 -1.92
N GLY A 101 -1.31 6.56 -0.58
CA GLY A 101 -2.19 7.33 0.27
C GLY A 101 -1.47 8.59 0.74
N MET A 102 -1.94 9.76 0.33
CA MET A 102 -1.46 11.04 0.83
C MET A 102 -2.38 11.47 1.98
N LEU A 103 -1.87 11.43 3.21
CA LEU A 103 -2.59 11.82 4.42
C LEU A 103 -2.09 13.18 4.87
N LEU A 104 -2.96 14.16 4.83
CA LEU A 104 -2.67 15.55 5.17
C LEU A 104 -3.34 15.90 6.49
N ASP A 105 -2.54 16.30 7.45
CA ASP A 105 -3.02 16.93 8.66
C ASP A 105 -3.71 18.26 8.30
N THR A 106 -4.96 18.41 8.73
CA THR A 106 -5.69 19.68 8.57
C THR A 106 -6.11 20.26 9.92
N SER A 107 -5.43 19.84 10.99
CA SER A 107 -5.68 20.36 12.33
C SER A 107 -5.35 21.85 12.44
N ASN A 108 -5.78 22.45 13.54
CA ASN A 108 -5.59 23.88 13.75
C ASN A 108 -4.10 24.28 13.91
N SER A 109 -3.24 23.36 14.34
CA SER A 109 -1.81 23.60 14.56
C SER A 109 -1.04 23.91 13.26
N ILE A 110 -1.52 23.39 12.10
CA ILE A 110 -0.82 23.55 10.81
C ILE A 110 -1.25 24.78 10.00
N ARG A 111 -2.15 25.61 10.52
CA ARG A 111 -2.82 26.72 9.79
C ARG A 111 -1.84 27.61 9.03
N ASP A 112 -0.75 27.99 9.65
CA ASP A 112 0.22 28.94 9.07
C ASP A 112 1.09 28.31 7.95
N ARG A 113 1.07 26.97 7.85
CA ARG A 113 1.89 26.17 6.92
C ARG A 113 1.08 25.46 5.86
N LEU A 114 -0.25 25.41 6.03
CA LEU A 114 -1.15 24.64 5.17
C LEU A 114 -0.92 24.92 3.68
N LYS A 115 -0.80 26.21 3.31
CA LYS A 115 -0.61 26.57 1.91
C LYS A 115 0.67 26.00 1.31
N PHE A 116 1.71 25.99 2.10
CA PHE A 116 3.01 25.44 1.69
C PHE A 116 2.95 23.90 1.59
N GLU A 117 2.33 23.23 2.56
CA GLU A 117 2.11 21.79 2.53
C GLU A 117 1.27 21.35 1.32
N GLN A 118 0.24 22.13 0.97
CA GLN A 118 -0.57 21.93 -0.24
C GLN A 118 0.27 21.99 -1.51
N GLU A 119 1.16 23.00 -1.63
CA GLU A 119 2.01 23.18 -2.79
C GLU A 119 3.05 22.06 -2.91
N ALA A 120 3.75 21.76 -1.84
CA ALA A 120 4.77 20.71 -1.82
C ALA A 120 4.19 19.31 -2.06
N SER A 121 3.03 18.99 -1.45
CA SER A 121 2.32 17.73 -1.69
C SER A 121 1.87 17.59 -3.15
N THR A 122 1.41 18.68 -3.73
CA THR A 122 1.01 18.73 -5.14
C THR A 122 2.21 18.47 -6.06
N ASN A 123 3.32 19.17 -5.83
CA ASN A 123 4.55 19.02 -6.61
C ASN A 123 5.08 17.58 -6.54
N PHE A 124 5.04 16.97 -5.34
CA PHE A 124 5.40 15.56 -5.18
C PHE A 124 4.55 14.64 -6.04
N LEU A 125 3.22 14.77 -5.98
CA LEU A 125 2.31 13.90 -6.76
C LEU A 125 2.56 14.05 -8.26
N PHE A 126 2.78 15.27 -8.75
CA PHE A 126 3.15 15.49 -10.16
C PHE A 126 4.49 14.85 -10.54
N SER A 127 5.45 14.79 -9.62
CA SER A 127 6.78 14.23 -9.88
C SER A 127 6.82 12.71 -9.79
N VAL A 128 6.01 12.11 -8.89
CA VAL A 128 6.12 10.69 -8.57
C VAL A 128 5.17 9.81 -9.38
N LEU A 129 3.97 10.30 -9.73
CA LEU A 129 2.95 9.50 -10.40
C LEU A 129 3.28 9.29 -11.88
N ARG A 130 3.47 8.03 -12.27
CA ARG A 130 3.61 7.64 -13.67
C ARG A 130 2.25 7.43 -14.30
N HIS A 131 2.02 8.11 -15.41
CA HIS A 131 0.77 8.02 -16.14
C HIS A 131 0.39 6.56 -16.49
N GLY A 132 -0.87 6.20 -16.23
CA GLY A 132 -1.42 4.88 -16.54
C GLY A 132 -0.88 3.72 -15.69
N LYS A 133 -0.04 3.98 -14.69
CA LYS A 133 0.57 2.96 -13.85
C LYS A 133 0.39 3.21 -12.34
N ASP A 134 0.69 4.42 -11.89
CA ASP A 134 0.62 4.80 -10.49
C ASP A 134 -0.68 5.54 -10.21
N GLU A 135 -1.24 5.34 -9.02
CA GLU A 135 -2.42 6.06 -8.56
C GLU A 135 -2.26 6.48 -7.10
N ALA A 136 -2.90 7.58 -6.77
CA ALA A 136 -2.94 8.09 -5.40
C ALA A 136 -4.36 8.47 -4.99
N PHE A 137 -4.65 8.40 -3.70
CA PHE A 137 -5.79 9.05 -3.06
C PHE A 137 -5.30 10.11 -2.08
N VAL A 138 -6.18 11.07 -1.76
CA VAL A 138 -5.90 12.07 -0.73
C VAL A 138 -6.94 11.96 0.37
N MET A 139 -6.44 11.88 1.58
CA MET A 139 -7.21 11.91 2.82
C MET A 139 -6.72 13.08 3.67
N THR A 140 -7.65 13.86 4.20
CA THR A 140 -7.38 14.83 5.28
C THR A 140 -7.81 14.24 6.60
N PHE A 141 -7.23 14.74 7.67
CA PHE A 141 -7.68 14.41 9.02
C PHE A 141 -7.50 15.62 9.95
N ASP A 142 -8.56 15.88 10.66
CA ASP A 142 -8.67 16.80 11.79
C ASP A 142 -9.37 16.06 12.93
N ASP A 143 -10.63 16.38 13.23
CA ASP A 143 -11.43 15.64 14.22
C ASP A 143 -11.74 14.21 13.75
N GLU A 144 -11.88 14.00 12.43
CA GLU A 144 -12.12 12.70 11.80
C GLU A 144 -11.39 12.59 10.44
N PRO A 145 -10.98 11.37 10.03
CA PRO A 145 -10.40 11.14 8.71
C PRO A 145 -11.43 11.27 7.58
N GLN A 146 -11.10 12.00 6.52
CA GLN A 146 -11.95 12.18 5.35
C GLN A 146 -11.17 11.96 4.04
N ILE A 147 -11.64 11.04 3.19
CA ILE A 147 -11.14 10.90 1.82
C ILE A 147 -11.72 12.05 0.99
N ILE A 148 -10.86 12.97 0.57
CA ILE A 148 -11.26 14.12 -0.26
C ILE A 148 -11.08 13.86 -1.75
N GLN A 149 -10.22 12.90 -2.12
CA GLN A 149 -10.04 12.41 -3.48
C GLN A 149 -9.76 10.92 -3.45
N PRO A 150 -10.64 10.06 -3.99
CA PRO A 150 -10.38 8.63 -4.19
C PRO A 150 -9.22 8.39 -5.16
N PHE A 151 -8.76 7.14 -5.26
CA PHE A 151 -7.65 6.76 -6.16
C PHE A 151 -7.84 7.29 -7.58
N THR A 152 -6.80 7.95 -8.06
CA THR A 152 -6.68 8.43 -9.44
C THR A 152 -5.20 8.52 -9.85
N GLY A 153 -4.91 8.32 -11.14
CA GLY A 153 -3.61 8.62 -11.73
C GLY A 153 -3.47 10.06 -12.23
N ASP A 154 -4.51 10.87 -12.08
CA ASP A 154 -4.52 12.28 -12.51
C ASP A 154 -4.09 13.19 -11.36
N ALA A 155 -2.83 13.64 -11.41
CA ALA A 155 -2.27 14.56 -10.42
C ALA A 155 -3.01 15.92 -10.37
N GLY A 156 -3.65 16.33 -11.46
CA GLY A 156 -4.46 17.54 -11.50
C GLY A 156 -5.71 17.42 -10.65
N MET A 157 -6.39 16.29 -10.69
CA MET A 157 -7.56 16.02 -9.83
C MET A 157 -7.17 16.01 -8.35
N LEU A 158 -6.04 15.38 -8.01
CA LEU A 158 -5.51 15.38 -6.64
C LEU A 158 -5.21 16.79 -6.15
N ARG A 159 -4.48 17.59 -6.95
CA ARG A 159 -4.19 19.00 -6.66
C ARG A 159 -5.46 19.80 -6.41
N ASP A 160 -6.47 19.66 -7.27
CA ASP A 160 -7.68 20.45 -7.20
C ASP A 160 -8.48 20.20 -5.89
N GLN A 161 -8.28 19.08 -5.23
CA GLN A 161 -8.82 18.81 -3.89
C GLN A 161 -7.88 19.30 -2.79
N ILE A 162 -6.58 19.06 -2.92
CA ILE A 162 -5.58 19.50 -1.94
C ILE A 162 -5.66 21.01 -1.70
N VAL A 163 -5.73 21.82 -2.75
CA VAL A 163 -5.76 23.28 -2.63
C VAL A 163 -7.04 23.84 -1.99
N LYS A 164 -8.10 23.03 -1.87
CA LYS A 164 -9.35 23.40 -1.22
C LYS A 164 -9.35 23.13 0.27
N THR A 165 -8.39 22.36 0.79
CA THR A 165 -8.35 22.01 2.20
C THR A 165 -8.19 23.24 3.08
N ARG A 166 -8.69 23.17 4.30
CA ARG A 166 -8.63 24.27 5.28
C ARG A 166 -8.23 23.71 6.63
N ALA A 167 -7.44 24.45 7.38
CA ALA A 167 -7.03 24.07 8.71
C ALA A 167 -8.11 24.38 9.76
N GLY A 168 -8.36 23.45 10.67
CA GLY A 168 -9.28 23.56 11.79
C GLY A 168 -9.38 22.23 12.54
N GLY A 169 -10.04 22.22 13.69
CA GLY A 169 -10.29 21.02 14.48
C GLY A 169 -9.06 20.50 15.26
N GLY A 170 -9.17 19.26 15.75
CA GLY A 170 -8.13 18.53 16.45
C GLY A 170 -7.29 17.67 15.52
N THR A 171 -6.81 16.51 16.03
CA THR A 171 -5.91 15.65 15.24
C THR A 171 -6.17 14.18 15.54
N ALA A 172 -6.62 13.40 14.55
CA ALA A 172 -6.92 11.97 14.64
C ALA A 172 -5.98 11.14 13.73
N ILE A 173 -4.67 11.15 14.03
CA ILE A 173 -3.61 10.51 13.21
C ILE A 173 -3.81 9.00 13.11
N TYR A 174 -4.04 8.31 14.24
CA TYR A 174 -4.09 6.86 14.26
C TYR A 174 -5.35 6.33 13.57
N ASP A 175 -6.47 7.06 13.71
CA ASP A 175 -7.70 6.75 12.97
C ASP A 175 -7.48 6.94 11.46
N ALA A 176 -6.77 8.00 11.04
CA ALA A 176 -6.45 8.24 9.64
C ALA A 176 -5.59 7.13 9.04
N ILE A 177 -4.53 6.69 9.74
CA ILE A 177 -3.68 5.57 9.29
C ILE A 177 -4.49 4.28 9.21
N TYR A 178 -5.28 3.97 10.24
CA TYR A 178 -6.09 2.76 10.30
C TYR A 178 -7.11 2.73 9.16
N ASP A 179 -7.87 3.79 8.99
CA ASP A 179 -8.89 3.92 7.96
C ASP A 179 -8.31 3.87 6.55
N ALA A 180 -7.20 4.56 6.30
CA ALA A 180 -6.51 4.51 5.01
C ALA A 180 -6.04 3.08 4.68
N CYS A 181 -5.54 2.34 5.65
CA CYS A 181 -5.14 0.95 5.46
C CYS A 181 -6.33 0.04 5.17
N VAL A 182 -7.43 0.16 5.92
CA VAL A 182 -8.59 -0.73 5.81
C VAL A 182 -9.45 -0.40 4.59
N LYS A 183 -9.73 0.88 4.37
CA LYS A 183 -10.70 1.31 3.35
C LYS A 183 -10.10 1.38 1.95
N GLU A 184 -8.81 1.78 1.85
CA GLU A 184 -8.18 2.08 0.56
C GLU A 184 -7.03 1.15 0.22
N LEU A 185 -6.01 1.03 1.10
CA LEU A 185 -4.76 0.36 0.77
C LEU A 185 -4.81 -1.17 0.89
N SER A 186 -5.78 -1.76 1.62
CA SER A 186 -5.94 -3.22 1.63
C SER A 186 -6.37 -3.77 0.28
N HIS A 187 -7.17 -3.02 -0.48
CA HIS A 187 -7.69 -3.40 -1.79
C HIS A 187 -7.52 -2.27 -2.82
N PRO A 188 -6.28 -1.82 -3.08
CA PRO A 188 -6.08 -0.72 -4.01
C PRO A 188 -6.45 -1.13 -5.44
N PRO A 189 -6.84 -0.19 -6.30
CA PRO A 189 -7.09 -0.44 -7.71
C PRO A 189 -5.82 -0.97 -8.39
N ARG A 190 -5.97 -1.77 -9.44
CA ARG A 190 -4.87 -2.38 -10.21
C ARG A 190 -5.01 -2.06 -11.68
N PRO A 191 -3.90 -1.84 -12.39
CA PRO A 191 -3.91 -1.77 -13.84
C PRO A 191 -4.45 -3.07 -14.47
N PRO A 192 -5.13 -3.00 -15.62
CA PRO A 192 -5.54 -4.19 -16.35
C PRO A 192 -4.35 -5.08 -16.69
N GLY A 193 -4.45 -6.37 -16.39
CA GLY A 193 -3.42 -7.37 -16.69
C GLY A 193 -2.38 -7.58 -15.60
N ASP A 194 -2.39 -6.81 -14.50
CA ASP A 194 -1.50 -7.03 -13.37
C ASP A 194 -1.86 -8.30 -12.61
N GLN A 195 -0.82 -9.00 -12.15
CA GLN A 195 -1.00 -10.13 -11.25
C GLN A 195 -1.57 -9.65 -9.91
N PRO A 196 -2.35 -10.48 -9.20
CA PRO A 196 -2.78 -10.18 -7.85
C PRO A 196 -1.59 -9.81 -6.95
N ASP A 197 -1.77 -8.81 -6.12
CA ASP A 197 -0.80 -8.36 -5.11
C ASP A 197 0.53 -7.76 -5.59
N VAL A 198 0.68 -7.50 -6.90
CA VAL A 198 1.90 -6.91 -7.46
C VAL A 198 1.78 -5.38 -7.53
N VAL A 199 1.40 -4.76 -6.44
CA VAL A 199 1.39 -3.29 -6.30
C VAL A 199 2.09 -2.89 -5.00
N ARG A 200 2.82 -1.77 -5.04
CA ARG A 200 3.46 -1.22 -3.85
C ARG A 200 2.52 -0.24 -3.15
N ARG A 201 2.23 -0.52 -1.89
CA ARG A 201 1.36 0.27 -1.05
C ARG A 201 2.19 1.21 -0.19
N VAL A 202 1.96 2.49 -0.35
CA VAL A 202 2.73 3.56 0.32
C VAL A 202 1.76 4.53 0.96
N MET A 203 2.08 4.96 2.16
CA MET A 203 1.40 6.05 2.84
C MET A 203 2.41 7.17 3.09
N ILE A 204 2.03 8.39 2.74
CA ILE A 204 2.79 9.60 3.05
C ILE A 204 1.95 10.40 4.03
N LEU A 205 2.42 10.49 5.26
CA LEU A 205 1.77 11.18 6.35
C LEU A 205 2.49 12.50 6.62
N ILE A 206 1.77 13.60 6.51
CA ILE A 206 2.28 14.95 6.80
C ILE A 206 1.54 15.47 8.03
N SER A 207 2.25 15.66 9.14
CA SER A 207 1.68 16.06 10.44
C SER A 207 2.78 16.52 11.39
N ASP A 208 2.42 17.18 12.50
CA ASP A 208 3.33 17.43 13.62
C ASP A 208 3.46 16.25 14.60
N GLY A 209 2.67 15.19 14.38
CA GLY A 209 2.74 13.94 15.13
C GLY A 209 1.96 13.94 16.44
N GLU A 210 1.25 15.01 16.77
CA GLU A 210 0.42 15.10 17.96
C GLU A 210 -0.98 14.55 17.68
N ASP A 211 -1.36 13.47 18.39
CA ASP A 211 -2.69 12.86 18.32
C ASP A 211 -3.49 13.20 19.57
N ASN A 212 -4.72 13.65 19.41
CA ASN A 212 -5.59 13.99 20.55
C ASN A 212 -7.05 13.52 20.41
N LEU A 213 -7.44 12.98 19.24
CA LEU A 213 -8.83 12.60 19.00
C LEU A 213 -9.02 11.17 18.44
N SER A 214 -7.95 10.44 18.15
CA SER A 214 -8.09 9.08 17.64
C SER A 214 -8.77 8.13 18.62
N ASN A 215 -9.64 7.27 18.09
CA ASN A 215 -10.21 6.15 18.81
C ASN A 215 -9.28 4.93 18.81
N HIS A 216 -8.44 4.79 17.78
CA HIS A 216 -7.42 3.77 17.69
C HIS A 216 -6.14 4.22 18.39
N THR A 217 -5.39 3.24 18.87
CA THR A 217 -4.06 3.47 19.43
C THR A 217 -2.99 3.47 18.34
N ARG A 218 -1.83 4.05 18.64
CA ARG A 218 -0.64 3.97 17.77
C ARG A 218 -0.28 2.54 17.41
N THR A 219 -0.39 1.62 18.36
CA THR A 219 -0.08 0.19 18.11
C THR A 219 -1.04 -0.43 17.12
N GLU A 220 -2.33 -0.16 17.21
CA GLU A 220 -3.33 -0.67 16.26
C GLU A 220 -3.12 -0.10 14.86
N ALA A 221 -2.76 1.18 14.74
CA ALA A 221 -2.44 1.81 13.46
C ALA A 221 -1.21 1.16 12.80
N ILE A 222 -0.13 0.95 13.56
CA ILE A 222 1.09 0.27 13.10
C ILE A 222 0.77 -1.17 12.69
N GLU A 223 0.05 -1.92 13.52
CA GLU A 223 -0.34 -3.30 13.23
C GLU A 223 -1.16 -3.37 11.93
N MET A 224 -2.10 -2.47 11.73
CA MET A 224 -2.91 -2.45 10.52
C MET A 224 -2.06 -2.16 9.28
N ALA A 225 -1.13 -1.21 9.33
CA ALA A 225 -0.21 -0.92 8.24
C ALA A 225 0.67 -2.14 7.91
N GLN A 226 1.17 -2.85 8.92
CA GLN A 226 1.97 -4.07 8.73
C GLN A 226 1.14 -5.22 8.14
N ARG A 227 -0.11 -5.43 8.59
CA ARG A 227 -1.02 -6.47 8.05
C ARG A 227 -1.39 -6.21 6.60
N THR A 228 -1.55 -4.95 6.21
CA THR A 228 -1.87 -4.54 4.83
C THR A 228 -0.62 -4.34 3.97
N SER A 229 0.58 -4.55 4.53
CA SER A 229 1.88 -4.35 3.87
C SER A 229 2.05 -2.93 3.31
N VAL A 230 1.58 -1.94 4.07
CA VAL A 230 1.74 -0.51 3.78
C VAL A 230 3.02 0.00 4.41
N VAL A 231 3.85 0.65 3.61
CA VAL A 231 5.04 1.36 4.10
C VAL A 231 4.68 2.82 4.35
N ILE A 232 4.93 3.31 5.57
CA ILE A 232 4.60 4.68 5.96
C ILE A 232 5.85 5.55 5.91
N TYR A 233 5.81 6.61 5.10
CA TYR A 233 6.76 7.72 5.14
C TYR A 233 6.10 8.87 5.89
N THR A 234 6.82 9.50 6.80
CA THR A 234 6.30 10.63 7.58
C THR A 234 7.12 11.88 7.34
N ILE A 235 6.46 13.02 7.28
CA ILE A 235 7.07 14.33 7.16
C ILE A 235 6.55 15.18 8.32
N SER A 236 7.47 15.57 9.20
CA SER A 236 7.12 16.40 10.34
C SER A 236 6.88 17.85 9.92
N THR A 237 5.81 18.41 10.44
CA THR A 237 5.45 19.83 10.28
C THR A 237 5.55 20.58 11.60
N SER A 238 6.30 20.09 12.56
CA SER A 238 6.45 20.70 13.88
C SER A 238 6.86 22.18 13.80
N THR A 239 6.06 23.06 14.40
CA THR A 239 6.28 24.53 14.40
C THR A 239 7.61 24.95 15.02
N GLN A 240 8.14 24.15 15.92
CA GLN A 240 9.39 24.50 16.60
C GLN A 240 10.56 24.55 15.62
N TRP A 241 10.52 23.79 14.53
CA TRP A 241 11.57 23.76 13.53
C TRP A 241 11.49 24.95 12.56
N ILE A 242 10.29 25.31 12.11
CA ILE A 242 10.08 26.38 11.13
C ILE A 242 10.20 27.77 11.75
N ALA A 243 9.68 27.98 12.95
CA ALA A 243 9.71 29.30 13.60
C ALA A 243 11.11 29.76 14.00
N LEU A 244 12.06 28.86 14.25
CA LEU A 244 13.40 29.19 14.70
C LEU A 244 14.43 29.31 13.58
N SER A 245 14.16 28.70 12.43
CA SER A 245 14.98 28.90 11.25
C SER A 245 14.96 30.36 10.75
N GLN A 246 13.91 31.10 11.12
CA GLN A 246 13.78 32.51 10.77
C GLN A 246 14.47 33.49 11.75
N THR A 247 14.84 33.05 12.96
CA THR A 247 15.26 33.97 14.01
C THR A 247 16.68 33.80 14.55
N ASP A 248 17.29 32.61 14.53
CA ASP A 248 18.66 32.44 15.06
C ASP A 248 19.37 31.15 14.59
N PRO A 249 20.34 31.24 13.67
CA PRO A 249 21.11 30.11 13.17
C PRO A 249 21.93 29.37 14.25
N SER A 250 22.27 29.99 15.36
CA SER A 250 23.08 29.37 16.42
C SER A 250 22.28 28.36 17.23
N LYS A 251 20.98 28.55 17.33
CA LYS A 251 20.06 27.64 18.02
C LYS A 251 19.66 26.43 17.19
N LEU A 252 19.93 26.44 15.89
CA LEU A 252 19.71 25.31 14.99
C LEU A 252 20.64 24.12 15.31
N ALA A 253 21.87 24.36 15.70
CA ALA A 253 22.84 23.30 15.98
C ALA A 253 22.44 22.47 17.23
N ASP A 254 21.88 23.15 18.23
CA ASP A 254 21.47 22.52 19.50
C ASP A 254 20.21 21.67 19.37
N ARG A 255 19.38 21.94 18.35
CA ARG A 255 18.09 21.28 18.11
C ARG A 255 18.12 20.08 17.17
N LYS A 256 19.16 19.92 16.36
CA LYS A 256 19.37 18.68 15.59
C LYS A 256 19.41 17.44 16.49
N THR A 257 19.48 17.64 17.80
CA THR A 257 19.56 16.58 18.81
C THR A 257 18.26 16.34 19.58
N HIS A 258 17.25 17.22 19.46
CA HIS A 258 16.02 17.12 20.26
C HIS A 258 14.76 17.06 19.40
N LEU A 259 14.35 15.83 19.06
CA LEU A 259 13.05 15.56 18.48
C LEU A 259 11.93 15.86 19.49
N THR A 260 10.83 16.45 19.01
CA THR A 260 9.60 16.57 19.81
C THR A 260 9.00 15.19 20.10
N ASP A 261 8.03 15.10 20.97
CA ASP A 261 7.35 13.82 21.21
C ASP A 261 6.53 13.41 19.97
N GLY A 262 5.93 14.35 19.24
CA GLY A 262 5.30 14.08 17.95
C GLY A 262 6.29 13.58 16.89
N ASP A 263 7.49 14.18 16.81
CA ASP A 263 8.55 13.70 15.90
C ASP A 263 8.95 12.25 16.19
N LYS A 264 9.04 11.87 17.47
CA LYS A 264 9.33 10.48 17.88
C LYS A 264 8.21 9.53 17.44
N ILE A 265 6.95 9.96 17.57
CA ILE A 265 5.80 9.19 17.10
C ILE A 265 5.87 9.00 15.60
N LEU A 266 6.12 10.05 14.83
CA LEU A 266 6.28 9.98 13.38
C LEU A 266 7.45 9.07 12.98
N GLN A 267 8.55 9.13 13.73
CA GLN A 267 9.71 8.26 13.52
C GLN A 267 9.36 6.78 13.77
N ASP A 268 8.64 6.48 14.85
CA ASP A 268 8.21 5.12 15.17
C ASP A 268 7.27 4.55 14.09
N LEU A 269 6.25 5.32 13.67
CA LEU A 269 5.31 4.91 12.61
C LEU A 269 6.05 4.53 11.32
N ALA A 270 7.02 5.35 10.91
CA ALA A 270 7.82 5.08 9.73
C ALA A 270 8.72 3.85 9.91
N GLN A 271 9.48 3.77 11.00
CA GLN A 271 10.46 2.70 11.22
C GLN A 271 9.82 1.32 11.36
N GLU A 272 8.67 1.22 12.06
CA GLU A 272 7.97 -0.06 12.27
C GLU A 272 7.40 -0.63 10.97
N THR A 273 7.11 0.23 9.98
CA THR A 273 6.57 -0.17 8.68
C THR A 273 7.62 -0.28 7.58
N GLY A 274 8.87 0.10 7.85
CA GLY A 274 9.99 0.04 6.90
C GLY A 274 10.18 1.28 6.04
N GLY A 275 9.52 2.38 6.38
CA GLY A 275 9.70 3.67 5.76
C GLY A 275 10.70 4.58 6.49
N ARG A 276 10.56 5.89 6.28
CA ARG A 276 11.47 6.92 6.82
C ARG A 276 10.69 8.13 7.29
N ALA A 277 11.12 8.71 8.41
CA ALA A 277 10.66 10.01 8.87
C ALA A 277 11.60 11.12 8.39
N PHE A 278 11.02 12.22 7.97
CA PHE A 278 11.70 13.42 7.54
C PHE A 278 11.34 14.58 8.46
N PHE A 279 12.35 15.39 8.76
CA PHE A 279 12.22 16.53 9.68
C PHE A 279 12.76 17.78 9.00
N PRO A 280 12.00 18.35 8.05
CA PRO A 280 12.44 19.54 7.31
C PRO A 280 12.59 20.76 8.25
N TYR A 281 13.73 21.43 8.16
CA TYR A 281 14.01 22.64 8.95
C TYR A 281 13.59 23.91 8.21
N HIS A 282 13.63 23.86 6.88
CA HIS A 282 13.24 24.93 5.99
C HIS A 282 12.18 24.43 5.01
N VAL A 283 11.52 25.39 4.39
CA VAL A 283 10.56 25.16 3.34
C VAL A 283 11.17 24.34 2.18
N ASP A 284 12.37 24.70 1.76
CA ASP A 284 13.10 24.01 0.69
C ASP A 284 13.46 22.55 1.06
N ASP A 285 13.61 22.23 2.34
CA ASP A 285 13.90 20.87 2.82
C ASP A 285 12.70 19.92 2.63
N LEU A 286 11.48 20.45 2.52
CA LEU A 286 10.30 19.64 2.28
C LEU A 286 10.27 19.08 0.85
N ASP A 287 10.61 19.92 -0.14
CA ASP A 287 10.76 19.46 -1.52
C ASP A 287 11.86 18.40 -1.63
N GLN A 288 12.99 18.58 -0.92
CA GLN A 288 14.04 17.57 -0.87
C GLN A 288 13.56 16.29 -0.21
N SER A 289 12.77 16.37 0.86
CA SER A 289 12.19 15.19 1.53
C SER A 289 11.29 14.39 0.58
N PHE A 290 10.49 15.05 -0.22
CA PHE A 290 9.66 14.42 -1.23
C PHE A 290 10.47 13.81 -2.37
N GLN A 291 11.54 14.47 -2.84
CA GLN A 291 12.46 13.90 -3.83
C GLN A 291 13.13 12.64 -3.29
N ASP A 292 13.63 12.67 -2.06
CA ASP A 292 14.24 11.52 -1.38
C ASP A 292 13.25 10.34 -1.29
N ILE A 293 11.96 10.60 -0.99
CA ILE A 293 10.92 9.57 -0.99
C ILE A 293 10.74 8.99 -2.40
N GLY A 294 10.61 9.84 -3.40
CA GLY A 294 10.47 9.42 -4.79
C GLY A 294 11.62 8.53 -5.25
N ASP A 295 12.85 8.92 -4.96
CA ASP A 295 14.06 8.15 -5.26
C ASP A 295 14.08 6.82 -4.51
N GLU A 296 13.74 6.82 -3.23
CA GLU A 296 13.68 5.59 -2.43
C GLU A 296 12.63 4.62 -2.97
N LEU A 297 11.45 5.10 -3.34
CA LEU A 297 10.39 4.29 -3.92
C LEU A 297 10.77 3.64 -5.26
N ARG A 298 11.75 4.18 -5.98
CA ARG A 298 12.24 3.64 -7.25
C ARG A 298 13.46 2.73 -7.10
N ASN A 299 14.11 2.71 -5.92
CA ASN A 299 15.38 2.00 -5.70
C ASN A 299 15.29 1.01 -4.52
N GLN A 300 14.18 0.32 -4.37
CA GLN A 300 14.02 -0.72 -3.36
C GLN A 300 14.35 -2.11 -3.89
N TYR A 301 14.74 -2.97 -2.98
CA TYR A 301 14.85 -4.41 -3.19
C TYR A 301 13.61 -5.14 -2.66
N SER A 302 13.32 -6.30 -3.22
CA SER A 302 12.37 -7.25 -2.66
C SER A 302 13.06 -8.60 -2.46
N ILE A 303 12.87 -9.17 -1.28
CA ILE A 303 13.22 -10.54 -0.96
C ILE A 303 11.96 -11.28 -0.56
N ALA A 304 11.73 -12.44 -1.19
CA ALA A 304 10.64 -13.30 -0.74
C ALA A 304 11.19 -14.68 -0.34
N TYR A 305 10.68 -15.21 0.77
CA TYR A 305 11.06 -16.49 1.35
C TYR A 305 9.87 -17.24 1.93
N ASN A 306 9.98 -18.57 2.04
CA ASN A 306 9.01 -19.38 2.77
C ASN A 306 9.50 -19.55 4.20
N PRO A 307 8.78 -19.06 5.23
CA PRO A 307 9.19 -19.23 6.61
C PRO A 307 9.33 -20.70 6.97
N THR A 308 10.47 -21.06 7.58
CA THR A 308 10.72 -22.44 8.06
C THR A 308 9.73 -22.87 9.14
N ASN A 309 9.22 -21.91 9.90
CA ASN A 309 8.13 -22.09 10.83
C ASN A 309 6.87 -21.46 10.19
N SER A 310 6.22 -22.18 9.27
CA SER A 310 4.97 -21.70 8.65
C SER A 310 3.82 -21.83 9.65
N LEU A 311 3.89 -21.08 10.75
CA LEU A 311 2.82 -21.02 11.71
C LEU A 311 1.79 -20.03 11.16
N LEU A 312 0.62 -20.56 10.80
CA LEU A 312 -0.58 -19.78 10.54
C LEU A 312 -1.21 -19.39 11.90
N ASP A 313 -0.41 -18.71 12.75
CA ASP A 313 -0.74 -18.46 14.15
C ASP A 313 -1.28 -17.05 14.42
N GLY A 314 -1.29 -16.21 13.40
CA GLY A 314 -1.72 -14.81 13.50
C GLY A 314 -0.78 -13.90 14.31
N LYS A 315 0.40 -14.41 14.73
CA LYS A 315 1.34 -13.69 15.58
C LYS A 315 2.31 -12.84 14.76
N TYR A 316 2.92 -11.89 15.46
CA TYR A 316 3.99 -11.07 14.92
C TYR A 316 5.33 -11.83 14.91
N HIS A 317 5.99 -11.84 13.75
CA HIS A 317 7.29 -12.47 13.52
C HIS A 317 8.32 -11.39 13.16
N LYS A 318 9.46 -11.41 13.86
CA LYS A 318 10.55 -10.45 13.61
C LYS A 318 11.39 -10.84 12.42
N ILE A 319 11.66 -9.85 11.55
CA ILE A 319 12.54 -10.00 10.39
C ILE A 319 13.79 -9.17 10.59
N ARG A 320 14.93 -9.70 10.12
CA ARG A 320 16.19 -8.99 10.04
C ARG A 320 16.91 -9.34 8.75
N ILE A 321 17.38 -8.33 8.04
CA ILE A 321 18.18 -8.49 6.82
C ILE A 321 19.58 -7.96 7.12
N GLU A 322 20.60 -8.66 6.62
CA GLU A 322 22.00 -8.29 6.76
C GLU A 322 22.71 -8.28 5.42
N VAL A 323 23.74 -7.44 5.30
CA VAL A 323 24.71 -7.38 4.18
C VAL A 323 26.11 -7.60 4.74
N PRO A 324 26.53 -8.85 4.98
CA PRO A 324 27.75 -9.17 5.74
C PRO A 324 29.03 -8.59 5.13
N GLU A 325 29.14 -8.60 3.81
CA GLU A 325 30.33 -8.16 3.06
C GLU A 325 30.53 -6.64 3.08
N HIS A 326 29.46 -5.88 3.39
CA HIS A 326 29.45 -4.41 3.31
C HIS A 326 29.24 -3.78 4.70
N LYS A 327 30.27 -3.85 5.54
CA LYS A 327 30.24 -3.26 6.89
C LYS A 327 29.91 -1.76 6.85
N GLY A 328 28.83 -1.39 7.51
CA GLY A 328 28.37 0.00 7.63
C GLY A 328 27.30 0.40 6.61
N TYR A 329 26.80 -0.53 5.81
CA TYR A 329 25.54 -0.34 5.11
C TYR A 329 24.38 -0.45 6.11
N GLN A 330 23.35 0.35 5.90
CA GLN A 330 22.14 0.36 6.71
C GLN A 330 20.99 -0.19 5.85
N ILE A 331 20.24 -1.12 6.42
CA ILE A 331 19.05 -1.67 5.79
C ILE A 331 17.83 -1.05 6.44
N ARG A 332 16.94 -0.53 5.62
CA ARG A 332 15.65 -0.02 6.02
C ARG A 332 14.58 -0.96 5.48
N ALA A 333 13.97 -1.72 6.38
CA ALA A 333 12.94 -2.71 6.12
C ALA A 333 11.93 -2.69 7.27
N ARG A 334 10.72 -3.21 7.04
CA ARG A 334 9.80 -3.49 8.14
C ARG A 334 10.46 -4.42 9.16
N ARG A 335 10.22 -4.20 10.44
CA ARG A 335 10.82 -4.99 11.52
C ARG A 335 10.24 -6.39 11.66
N GLY A 336 9.09 -6.66 11.06
CA GLY A 336 8.42 -7.94 11.10
C GLY A 336 7.14 -7.96 10.27
N TYR A 337 6.38 -9.02 10.46
CA TYR A 337 5.08 -9.20 9.81
C TYR A 337 4.15 -10.01 10.73
N PHE A 338 2.85 -9.88 10.50
CA PHE A 338 1.87 -10.78 11.11
C PHE A 338 1.66 -12.00 10.24
N ALA A 339 1.88 -13.19 10.78
CA ALA A 339 1.56 -14.44 10.10
C ALA A 339 0.04 -14.52 9.84
N ARG A 340 -0.36 -15.18 8.74
CA ARG A 340 -1.79 -15.43 8.50
C ARG A 340 -2.33 -16.37 9.58
N ALA A 341 -3.55 -16.12 10.06
CA ALA A 341 -4.23 -17.05 10.95
C ALA A 341 -4.90 -18.18 10.15
N ASN A 342 -4.96 -19.40 10.71
CA ASN A 342 -5.73 -20.49 10.11
C ASN A 342 -7.21 -20.11 10.00
N GLY A 343 -7.72 -20.03 8.77
CA GLY A 343 -9.11 -19.66 8.47
C GLY A 343 -9.31 -18.26 7.91
N ASP A 344 -8.27 -17.44 7.84
CA ASP A 344 -8.36 -16.07 7.35
C ASP A 344 -8.07 -15.99 5.84
N LEU A 345 -9.06 -16.37 5.03
CA LEU A 345 -9.03 -16.10 3.57
C LEU A 345 -9.52 -14.69 3.25
N SER A 346 -9.99 -13.94 4.24
CA SER A 346 -10.32 -12.52 4.14
C SER A 346 -10.13 -11.90 5.52
N ALA A 347 -9.10 -11.07 5.70
CA ALA A 347 -8.94 -10.29 6.92
C ALA A 347 -10.15 -9.35 7.08
N LYS A 348 -11.18 -9.83 7.80
CA LYS A 348 -12.22 -8.96 8.30
C LYS A 348 -11.60 -8.20 9.47
N PRO A 349 -11.59 -6.86 9.46
CA PRO A 349 -11.06 -6.11 10.58
C PRO A 349 -11.76 -6.52 11.88
N PRO A 350 -11.06 -6.54 13.03
CA PRO A 350 -11.67 -6.83 14.30
C PRO A 350 -12.86 -5.90 14.54
N ALA A 351 -13.99 -6.47 14.98
CA ALA A 351 -15.19 -5.70 15.28
C ALA A 351 -14.85 -4.67 16.37
N ARG A 352 -15.30 -3.42 16.19
CA ARG A 352 -15.19 -2.36 17.20
C ARG A 352 -15.69 -2.87 18.55
N PRO A 353 -14.95 -2.72 19.64
CA PRO A 353 -15.53 -2.89 20.95
C PRO A 353 -16.66 -1.88 21.10
N SER A 354 -17.88 -2.35 21.35
CA SER A 354 -19.04 -1.49 21.62
C SER A 354 -18.73 -0.63 22.83
N GLY A 355 -18.73 0.70 22.63
CA GLY A 355 -18.36 1.68 23.64
C GLY A 355 -19.12 1.46 24.95
N ALA A 356 -18.38 1.31 26.02
CA ALA A 356 -18.88 1.53 27.35
C ALA A 356 -19.03 3.05 27.52
N ALA A 357 -20.29 3.50 27.58
CA ALA A 357 -20.60 4.86 27.94
C ALA A 357 -19.98 5.17 29.31
N ILE A 358 -19.02 6.05 29.35
CA ILE A 358 -18.54 6.64 30.60
C ILE A 358 -19.55 7.72 30.98
N LYS A 359 -20.20 7.50 32.14
CA LYS A 359 -21.02 8.49 32.81
C LYS A 359 -20.14 9.55 33.43
#